data_d1851d6b04c6cd2c38f4ce7e9f9a388f
#
_entry.id   d1851d6b04c6cd2c38f4ce7e9f9a388f
#
_cell.length_a   1.000
_cell.length_b   1.000
_cell.length_c   1.000
_cell.angle_alpha   90.00
_cell.angle_beta   90.00
_cell.angle_gamma   90.00
#
_symmetry.space_group_name_H-M   'P 1'
#
loop_
_entity.id
_entity.type
_entity.pdbx_description
1 polymer ?
#
loop_
_entity_poly.entity_id
_entity_poly.type
_entity_poly.pdbx_seq_one_letter_code
_entity_poly.pdbx_strand_id
1 'polypeptide(L)'
;MNKHTVLEYQRIEQHKVIIADEKALPTTLASEVFISPNLVISLCHRGSLHAELDMQPVEFHPHDIAILLPDHIIGKGEYTDDYYITMIIIARSFFDQLINRESFSGFLKYKNQPNYHLNEEQYRQITTILATLRLVVEIEHPKRLESIANMLDILFYALTDYRGEKSLDKDDKRNSYLFNSFYDLLIDNYQQQHEIGWYAEKLCLTPKYFSNVIRQITGKSAAQWINEVLVLHAKRLLYTRRDMNIQQIAYELGFKGNPNFCRFFKDQTGLRPSEYRKNQ
;
A
#
# COMPACT_ATOMS: atom_id res chain seq x y z
N MET A 1 -4.62 -6.65 -19.00
CA MET A 1 -4.18 -5.26 -18.76
C MET A 1 -4.42 -4.48 -20.04
N ASN A 2 -5.18 -3.39 -20.00
CA ASN A 2 -5.50 -2.57 -21.17
C ASN A 2 -4.23 -1.84 -21.67
N LYS A 3 -4.10 -1.57 -22.98
CA LYS A 3 -2.94 -0.86 -23.56
C LYS A 3 -2.65 0.49 -22.89
N HIS A 4 -3.68 1.18 -22.45
CA HIS A 4 -3.57 2.46 -21.74
C HIS A 4 -2.87 2.28 -20.38
N THR A 5 -3.25 1.27 -19.61
CA THR A 5 -2.64 0.93 -18.30
C THR A 5 -1.17 0.54 -18.43
N VAL A 6 -0.79 -0.15 -19.53
CA VAL A 6 0.62 -0.51 -19.81
C VAL A 6 1.48 0.72 -20.08
N LEU A 7 0.95 1.68 -20.87
CA LEU A 7 1.67 2.92 -21.21
C LEU A 7 1.85 3.82 -19.97
N GLU A 8 0.83 3.92 -19.12
CA GLU A 8 0.92 4.67 -17.86
C GLU A 8 1.94 4.03 -16.91
N TYR A 9 1.93 2.69 -16.78
CA TYR A 9 2.91 1.97 -15.97
C TYR A 9 4.34 2.22 -16.46
N GLN A 10 4.58 2.12 -17.78
CA GLN A 10 5.89 2.38 -18.38
C GLN A 10 6.35 3.82 -18.13
N ARG A 11 5.43 4.79 -18.22
CA ARG A 11 5.72 6.20 -17.92
C ARG A 11 6.12 6.39 -16.46
N ILE A 12 5.42 5.76 -15.52
CA ILE A 12 5.73 5.85 -14.09
C ILE A 12 7.11 5.21 -13.81
N GLU A 13 7.40 4.04 -14.37
CA GLU A 13 8.71 3.40 -14.21
C GLU A 13 9.86 4.20 -14.82
N GLN A 14 9.61 4.91 -15.92
CA GLN A 14 10.62 5.79 -16.55
C GLN A 14 10.92 7.02 -15.69
N HIS A 15 9.89 7.69 -15.18
CA HIS A 15 10.05 8.95 -14.42
C HIS A 15 10.32 8.72 -12.94
N LYS A 16 10.03 7.52 -12.39
CA LYS A 16 10.11 7.09 -11.00
C LYS A 16 9.12 7.79 -10.07
N VAL A 17 8.85 9.07 -10.25
CA VAL A 17 7.85 9.84 -9.52
C VAL A 17 7.09 10.73 -10.49
N ILE A 18 5.77 10.71 -10.38
CA ILE A 18 4.85 11.58 -11.12
C ILE A 18 3.97 12.30 -10.12
N ILE A 19 3.75 13.59 -10.34
CA ILE A 19 2.78 14.39 -9.57
C ILE A 19 1.72 14.89 -10.55
N ALA A 20 0.47 14.57 -10.26
CA ALA A 20 -0.67 14.94 -11.07
C ALA A 20 -1.76 15.59 -10.23
N ASP A 21 -2.43 16.60 -10.80
CA ASP A 21 -3.64 17.18 -10.25
C ASP A 21 -4.82 16.66 -11.06
N GLU A 22 -5.79 16.05 -10.37
CA GLU A 22 -6.92 15.41 -11.00
C GLU A 22 -8.22 16.04 -10.51
N LYS A 23 -9.10 16.40 -11.45
CA LYS A 23 -10.47 16.90 -11.18
C LYS A 23 -11.49 15.76 -11.08
N ALA A 24 -11.08 14.58 -11.40
CA ALA A 24 -11.83 13.35 -11.29
C ALA A 24 -10.85 12.18 -11.18
N LEU A 25 -11.26 11.09 -10.57
CA LEU A 25 -10.48 9.86 -10.66
C LEU A 25 -10.35 9.48 -12.14
N PRO A 26 -9.17 8.99 -12.58
CA PRO A 26 -9.06 8.37 -13.90
C PRO A 26 -10.25 7.42 -14.12
N THR A 27 -10.85 7.45 -15.30
CA THR A 27 -12.04 6.65 -15.63
C THR A 27 -11.88 5.15 -15.30
N THR A 28 -10.65 4.66 -15.30
CA THR A 28 -10.28 3.31 -14.87
C THR A 28 -10.44 3.08 -13.36
N LEU A 29 -10.26 4.10 -12.53
CA LEU A 29 -10.47 4.01 -11.07
C LEU A 29 -11.94 4.20 -10.68
N ALA A 30 -12.73 4.87 -11.52
CA ALA A 30 -14.15 5.09 -11.25
C ALA A 30 -15.04 3.89 -11.64
N SER A 31 -14.60 3.06 -12.57
CA SER A 31 -15.44 2.00 -13.16
C SER A 31 -14.99 0.57 -12.89
N GLU A 32 -13.73 0.36 -12.52
CA GLU A 32 -13.15 -0.97 -12.33
C GLU A 32 -12.33 -1.03 -11.02
N VAL A 33 -12.27 -2.23 -10.44
CA VAL A 33 -11.36 -2.48 -9.32
C VAL A 33 -9.93 -2.44 -9.85
N PHE A 34 -9.10 -1.62 -9.24
CA PHE A 34 -7.73 -1.39 -9.63
C PHE A 34 -6.76 -1.80 -8.52
N ILE A 35 -5.65 -2.41 -8.88
CA ILE A 35 -4.57 -2.72 -7.97
C ILE A 35 -3.37 -1.87 -8.37
N SER A 36 -2.99 -0.93 -7.52
CA SER A 36 -1.82 -0.12 -7.79
C SER A 36 -0.56 -0.92 -7.49
N PRO A 37 0.33 -1.14 -8.47
CA PRO A 37 1.65 -1.68 -8.18
C PRO A 37 2.57 -0.64 -7.53
N ASN A 38 2.14 0.61 -7.47
CA ASN A 38 2.91 1.77 -7.06
C ASN A 38 2.45 2.29 -5.69
N LEU A 39 3.33 2.99 -4.99
CA LEU A 39 2.93 3.82 -3.87
C LEU A 39 2.18 5.05 -4.41
N VAL A 40 1.00 5.34 -3.86
CA VAL A 40 0.23 6.54 -4.21
C VAL A 40 -0.04 7.35 -2.95
N ILE A 41 0.29 8.64 -2.98
CA ILE A 41 -0.07 9.60 -1.95
C ILE A 41 -1.06 10.57 -2.58
N SER A 42 -2.23 10.73 -1.98
CA SER A 42 -3.30 11.61 -2.49
C SER A 42 -3.67 12.63 -1.43
N LEU A 43 -3.73 13.90 -1.81
CA LEU A 43 -4.23 14.99 -0.97
C LEU A 43 -5.52 15.53 -1.58
N CYS A 44 -6.61 15.49 -0.82
CA CYS A 44 -7.89 16.06 -1.23
C CYS A 44 -7.94 17.56 -0.94
N HIS A 45 -8.25 18.36 -1.97
CA HIS A 45 -8.37 19.81 -1.88
C HIS A 45 -9.83 20.25 -1.78
N ARG A 46 -10.72 19.60 -2.52
CA ARG A 46 -12.16 19.92 -2.59
C ARG A 46 -12.98 18.67 -2.91
N GLY A 47 -14.27 18.78 -2.62
CA GLY A 47 -15.21 17.69 -2.87
C GLY A 47 -14.98 16.49 -1.96
N SER A 48 -15.62 15.39 -2.27
CA SER A 48 -15.49 14.14 -1.53
C SER A 48 -15.46 12.92 -2.45
N LEU A 49 -14.84 11.85 -1.98
CA LEU A 49 -14.80 10.55 -2.62
C LEU A 49 -15.31 9.50 -1.64
N HIS A 50 -16.27 8.70 -2.06
CA HIS A 50 -16.67 7.45 -1.43
C HIS A 50 -16.15 6.32 -2.29
N ALA A 51 -15.29 5.48 -1.74
CA ALA A 51 -14.66 4.38 -2.49
C ALA A 51 -14.48 3.15 -1.60
N GLU A 52 -14.00 2.07 -2.19
CA GLU A 52 -13.55 0.90 -1.45
C GLU A 52 -12.03 0.79 -1.50
N LEU A 53 -11.41 0.58 -0.36
CA LEU A 53 -10.00 0.25 -0.24
C LEU A 53 -9.86 -1.11 0.46
N ASP A 54 -9.20 -2.08 -0.20
CA ASP A 54 -9.13 -3.46 0.26
C ASP A 54 -10.51 -4.04 0.63
N MET A 55 -11.54 -3.59 -0.12
CA MET A 55 -12.95 -3.96 0.03
C MET A 55 -13.59 -3.47 1.35
N GLN A 56 -13.01 -2.46 1.97
CA GLN A 56 -13.61 -1.71 3.06
C GLN A 56 -14.02 -0.33 2.53
N PRO A 57 -15.21 0.16 2.89
CA PRO A 57 -15.63 1.49 2.51
C PRO A 57 -14.69 2.53 3.13
N VAL A 58 -14.29 3.50 2.32
CA VAL A 58 -13.48 4.64 2.73
C VAL A 58 -14.08 5.92 2.19
N GLU A 59 -13.96 6.97 2.98
CA GLU A 59 -14.40 8.32 2.61
C GLU A 59 -13.20 9.26 2.65
N PHE A 60 -13.12 10.13 1.64
CA PHE A 60 -12.15 11.19 1.57
C PHE A 60 -12.85 12.53 1.49
N HIS A 61 -12.42 13.46 2.33
CA HIS A 61 -12.95 14.81 2.44
C HIS A 61 -11.84 15.83 2.19
N PRO A 62 -12.18 17.13 1.99
CA PRO A 62 -11.17 18.17 1.89
C PRO A 62 -10.19 18.11 3.07
N HIS A 63 -8.90 18.29 2.77
CA HIS A 63 -7.76 18.19 3.69
C HIS A 63 -7.40 16.76 4.14
N ASP A 64 -8.07 15.72 3.63
CA ASP A 64 -7.59 14.37 3.87
C ASP A 64 -6.39 14.06 2.99
N ILE A 65 -5.37 13.45 3.60
CA ILE A 65 -4.25 12.85 2.90
C ILE A 65 -4.31 11.34 3.04
N ALA A 66 -4.16 10.62 1.92
CA ALA A 66 -4.12 9.17 1.89
C ALA A 66 -2.78 8.68 1.38
N ILE A 67 -2.29 7.59 1.97
CA ILE A 67 -1.09 6.87 1.55
C ILE A 67 -1.49 5.44 1.23
N LEU A 68 -1.54 5.14 -0.06
CA LEU A 68 -1.90 3.83 -0.58
C LEU A 68 -0.62 3.08 -0.95
N LEU A 69 -0.33 2.04 -0.19
CA LEU A 69 0.84 1.19 -0.44
C LEU A 69 0.69 0.41 -1.75
N PRO A 70 1.80 -0.05 -2.35
CA PRO A 70 1.72 -1.02 -3.42
C PRO A 70 0.83 -2.22 -3.05
N ASP A 71 0.14 -2.73 -4.06
CA ASP A 71 -0.76 -3.89 -3.98
C ASP A 71 -2.09 -3.66 -3.21
N HIS A 72 -2.42 -2.43 -2.76
CA HIS A 72 -3.78 -2.10 -2.33
C HIS A 72 -4.79 -2.27 -3.46
N ILE A 73 -5.95 -2.81 -3.12
CA ILE A 73 -7.08 -2.96 -4.03
C ILE A 73 -7.97 -1.72 -3.86
N ILE A 74 -8.02 -0.90 -4.89
CA ILE A 74 -8.91 0.26 -4.97
C ILE A 74 -10.16 -0.17 -5.72
N GLY A 75 -11.29 -0.19 -5.05
CA GLY A 75 -12.59 -0.50 -5.62
C GLY A 75 -13.24 0.70 -6.31
N LYS A 76 -14.47 0.49 -6.77
CA LYS A 76 -15.26 1.55 -7.40
C LYS A 76 -15.44 2.72 -6.44
N GLY A 77 -15.37 3.93 -6.99
CA GLY A 77 -15.56 5.15 -6.23
C GLY A 77 -16.59 6.08 -6.88
N GLU A 78 -17.36 6.76 -6.04
CA GLU A 78 -18.24 7.86 -6.41
C GLU A 78 -17.67 9.15 -5.82
N TYR A 79 -17.58 10.19 -6.61
CA TYR A 79 -17.04 11.48 -6.20
C TYR A 79 -17.96 12.64 -6.57
N THR A 80 -17.87 13.72 -5.82
CA THR A 80 -18.63 14.95 -6.10
C THR A 80 -18.07 15.68 -7.34
N ASP A 81 -18.89 16.47 -8.00
CA ASP A 81 -18.53 17.19 -9.23
C ASP A 81 -17.33 18.14 -9.06
N ASP A 82 -17.13 18.66 -7.85
CA ASP A 82 -16.03 19.54 -7.48
C ASP A 82 -14.79 18.82 -6.93
N TYR A 83 -14.78 17.47 -6.98
CA TYR A 83 -13.67 16.67 -6.46
C TYR A 83 -12.35 17.03 -7.14
N TYR A 84 -11.37 17.40 -6.33
CA TYR A 84 -10.04 17.79 -6.79
C TYR A 84 -8.96 17.32 -5.84
N ILE A 85 -8.00 16.58 -6.37
CA ILE A 85 -6.89 16.00 -5.62
C ILE A 85 -5.55 16.28 -6.29
N THR A 86 -4.49 16.29 -5.48
CA THR A 86 -3.11 16.11 -5.96
C THR A 86 -2.67 14.69 -5.63
N MET A 87 -2.18 13.96 -6.63
CA MET A 87 -1.61 12.62 -6.47
C MET A 87 -0.10 12.64 -6.72
N ILE A 88 0.64 11.94 -5.86
CA ILE A 88 2.03 11.57 -6.07
C ILE A 88 2.05 10.07 -6.31
N ILE A 89 2.53 9.65 -7.47
CA ILE A 89 2.66 8.25 -7.83
C ILE A 89 4.15 7.92 -7.86
N ILE A 90 4.58 6.99 -7.03
CA ILE A 90 5.97 6.58 -6.86
C ILE A 90 6.11 5.15 -7.37
N ALA A 91 6.95 4.97 -8.40
CA ALA A 91 7.22 3.66 -9.00
C ALA A 91 7.66 2.65 -7.94
N ARG A 92 7.19 1.40 -8.05
CA ARG A 92 7.58 0.31 -7.15
C ARG A 92 9.09 0.19 -7.01
N SER A 93 9.82 0.21 -8.11
CA SER A 93 11.27 0.10 -8.12
C SER A 93 11.99 1.24 -7.38
N PHE A 94 11.38 2.43 -7.28
CA PHE A 94 11.92 3.54 -6.50
C PHE A 94 11.47 3.46 -5.04
N PHE A 95 10.22 3.07 -4.80
CA PHE A 95 9.71 2.82 -3.46
C PHE A 95 10.54 1.78 -2.70
N ASP A 96 10.94 0.68 -3.34
CA ASP A 96 11.78 -0.37 -2.74
C ASP A 96 13.17 0.17 -2.29
N GLN A 97 13.64 1.27 -2.90
CA GLN A 97 14.85 1.97 -2.44
C GLN A 97 14.58 2.91 -1.25
N LEU A 98 13.37 3.48 -1.19
CA LEU A 98 12.98 4.42 -0.13
C LEU A 98 12.61 3.74 1.17
N ILE A 99 12.06 2.53 1.14
CA ILE A 99 11.50 1.85 2.32
C ILE A 99 12.53 1.61 3.44
N ASN A 100 13.80 1.55 3.09
CA ASN A 100 14.92 1.42 4.04
C ASN A 100 15.37 2.74 4.66
N ARG A 101 14.79 3.88 4.25
CA ARG A 101 15.08 5.18 4.86
C ARG A 101 14.32 5.32 6.18
N GLU A 102 14.93 6.03 7.13
CA GLU A 102 14.35 6.23 8.47
C GLU A 102 12.95 6.85 8.44
N SER A 103 12.72 7.80 7.54
CA SER A 103 11.42 8.46 7.34
C SER A 103 10.29 7.50 7.00
N PHE A 104 10.60 6.37 6.39
CA PHE A 104 9.65 5.33 6.02
C PHE A 104 9.45 4.26 7.11
N SER A 105 10.15 4.35 8.25
CA SER A 105 10.05 3.35 9.31
C SER A 105 8.66 3.24 9.95
N GLY A 106 7.87 4.32 9.93
CA GLY A 106 6.46 4.34 10.38
C GLY A 106 5.44 3.96 9.32
N PHE A 107 5.89 3.68 8.10
CA PHE A 107 5.07 3.55 6.89
C PHE A 107 3.97 2.48 6.96
N LEU A 108 4.19 1.41 7.69
CA LEU A 108 3.24 0.30 7.80
C LEU A 108 1.97 0.63 8.59
N LYS A 109 2.02 1.67 9.40
CA LYS A 109 0.83 2.18 10.07
C LYS A 109 -0.20 2.69 9.05
N TYR A 110 0.28 3.21 7.91
CA TYR A 110 -0.59 3.64 6.81
C TYR A 110 -1.36 2.49 6.16
N LYS A 111 -0.89 1.25 6.29
CA LYS A 111 -1.65 0.10 5.79
C LYS A 111 -2.99 -0.10 6.50
N ASN A 112 -3.05 0.19 7.80
CA ASN A 112 -4.27 0.02 8.60
C ASN A 112 -5.11 1.30 8.68
N GLN A 113 -4.48 2.46 8.47
CA GLN A 113 -5.11 3.77 8.47
C GLN A 113 -4.52 4.59 7.33
N PRO A 114 -4.96 4.33 6.09
CA PRO A 114 -4.38 4.95 4.91
C PRO A 114 -4.66 6.44 4.82
N ASN A 115 -5.74 6.93 5.42
CA ASN A 115 -6.14 8.34 5.40
C ASN A 115 -5.91 9.01 6.77
N TYR A 116 -5.61 10.29 6.70
CA TYR A 116 -5.44 11.18 7.84
C TYR A 116 -5.98 12.55 7.50
N HIS A 117 -6.79 13.13 8.41
CA HIS A 117 -7.32 14.47 8.25
C HIS A 117 -6.33 15.51 8.79
N LEU A 118 -5.94 16.45 7.92
CA LEU A 118 -5.03 17.54 8.24
C LEU A 118 -5.82 18.75 8.74
N ASN A 119 -5.35 19.39 9.81
CA ASN A 119 -5.86 20.71 10.16
C ASN A 119 -5.36 21.77 9.15
N GLU A 120 -5.87 22.99 9.22
CA GLU A 120 -5.55 24.08 8.28
C GLU A 120 -4.02 24.36 8.17
N GLU A 121 -3.31 24.38 9.30
CA GLU A 121 -1.88 24.63 9.32
C GLU A 121 -1.09 23.46 8.70
N GLN A 122 -1.45 22.23 9.04
CA GLN A 122 -0.86 21.02 8.48
C GLN A 122 -1.12 20.94 6.97
N TYR A 123 -2.36 21.23 6.53
CA TYR A 123 -2.71 21.27 5.11
C TYR A 123 -1.87 22.29 4.34
N ARG A 124 -1.69 23.50 4.89
CA ARG A 124 -0.85 24.55 4.31
C ARG A 124 0.60 24.10 4.19
N GLN A 125 1.15 23.45 5.22
CA GLN A 125 2.51 22.92 5.21
C GLN A 125 2.69 21.82 4.17
N ILE A 126 1.76 20.86 4.11
CA ILE A 126 1.82 19.77 3.13
C ILE A 126 1.70 20.32 1.70
N THR A 127 0.77 21.23 1.43
CA THR A 127 0.65 21.82 0.09
C THR A 127 1.92 22.55 -0.34
N THR A 128 2.62 23.21 0.58
CA THR A 128 3.92 23.85 0.30
C THR A 128 5.00 22.81 -0.03
N ILE A 129 5.07 21.72 0.74
CA ILE A 129 6.00 20.61 0.45
C ILE A 129 5.71 20.02 -0.93
N LEU A 130 4.43 19.78 -1.27
CA LEU A 130 4.03 19.23 -2.57
C LEU A 130 4.36 20.16 -3.72
N ALA A 131 4.15 21.46 -3.55
CA ALA A 131 4.52 22.47 -4.57
C ALA A 131 6.03 22.46 -4.84
N THR A 132 6.85 22.37 -3.78
CA THR A 132 8.30 22.30 -3.90
C THR A 132 8.73 20.95 -4.53
N LEU A 133 8.14 19.83 -4.11
CA LEU A 133 8.43 18.52 -4.68
C LEU A 133 8.13 18.49 -6.19
N ARG A 134 7.07 19.14 -6.63
CA ARG A 134 6.72 19.26 -8.06
C ARG A 134 7.85 19.90 -8.86
N LEU A 135 8.42 21.01 -8.37
CA LEU A 135 9.56 21.65 -9.01
C LEU A 135 10.78 20.72 -9.06
N VAL A 136 11.06 20.00 -7.96
CA VAL A 136 12.19 19.06 -7.89
C VAL A 136 12.02 17.88 -8.85
N VAL A 137 10.80 17.40 -9.05
CA VAL A 137 10.51 16.31 -10.00
C VAL A 137 10.79 16.72 -11.44
N GLU A 138 10.66 18.01 -11.79
CA GLU A 138 10.87 18.55 -13.13
C GLU A 138 12.35 18.91 -13.43
N ILE A 139 13.22 18.96 -12.41
CA ILE A 139 14.62 19.30 -12.59
C ILE A 139 15.37 18.17 -13.31
N GLU A 140 16.04 18.49 -14.41
CA GLU A 140 16.99 17.59 -15.07
C GLU A 140 18.36 17.72 -14.43
N HIS A 141 18.68 16.83 -13.49
CA HIS A 141 19.94 16.83 -12.76
C HIS A 141 20.36 15.39 -12.41
N PRO A 142 21.66 15.04 -12.43
CA PRO A 142 22.13 13.68 -12.06
C PRO A 142 21.68 13.21 -10.67
N LYS A 143 21.48 14.15 -9.72
CA LYS A 143 21.03 13.88 -8.35
C LYS A 143 19.51 14.05 -8.17
N ARG A 144 18.73 14.09 -9.25
CA ARG A 144 17.28 14.32 -9.19
C ARG A 144 16.57 13.31 -8.27
N LEU A 145 16.83 12.02 -8.43
CA LEU A 145 16.18 10.99 -7.61
C LEU A 145 16.56 11.09 -6.13
N GLU A 146 17.80 11.44 -5.83
CA GLU A 146 18.23 11.68 -4.45
C GLU A 146 17.54 12.91 -3.85
N SER A 147 17.39 13.97 -4.62
CA SER A 147 16.66 15.18 -4.20
C SER A 147 15.18 14.89 -3.95
N ILE A 148 14.53 14.11 -4.82
CA ILE A 148 13.15 13.64 -4.64
C ILE A 148 13.04 12.80 -3.36
N ALA A 149 13.97 11.87 -3.13
CA ALA A 149 13.98 11.05 -1.93
C ALA A 149 14.06 11.89 -0.65
N ASN A 150 14.92 12.91 -0.63
CA ASN A 150 15.04 13.83 0.51
C ASN A 150 13.76 14.67 0.74
N MET A 151 13.10 15.09 -0.33
CA MET A 151 11.80 15.78 -0.22
C MET A 151 10.70 14.85 0.31
N LEU A 152 10.71 13.58 -0.10
CA LEU A 152 9.79 12.58 0.46
C LEU A 152 10.09 12.30 1.94
N ASP A 153 11.36 12.30 2.36
CA ASP A 153 11.71 12.22 3.79
C ASP A 153 11.06 13.36 4.59
N ILE A 154 11.15 14.61 4.10
CA ILE A 154 10.53 15.77 4.74
C ILE A 154 9.01 15.57 4.85
N LEU A 155 8.36 15.11 3.77
CA LEU A 155 6.93 14.82 3.76
C LEU A 155 6.55 13.77 4.81
N PHE A 156 7.28 12.65 4.85
CA PHE A 156 6.98 11.56 5.78
C PHE A 156 7.28 11.93 7.23
N TYR A 157 8.33 12.70 7.51
CA TYR A 157 8.59 13.23 8.85
C TYR A 157 7.47 14.14 9.34
N ALA A 158 6.97 15.05 8.47
CA ALA A 158 5.84 15.91 8.80
C ALA A 158 4.58 15.08 9.13
N LEU A 159 4.25 14.08 8.29
CA LEU A 159 3.09 13.22 8.51
C LEU A 159 3.20 12.37 9.78
N THR A 160 4.40 11.92 10.12
CA THR A 160 4.66 11.18 11.38
C THR A 160 4.45 12.08 12.58
N ASP A 161 4.95 13.32 12.54
CA ASP A 161 4.80 14.32 13.61
C ASP A 161 3.33 14.71 13.82
N TYR A 162 2.57 14.93 12.74
CA TYR A 162 1.15 15.29 12.81
C TYR A 162 0.28 14.20 13.44
N ARG A 163 0.68 12.94 13.34
CA ARG A 163 0.01 11.83 14.03
C ARG A 163 0.38 11.73 15.51
N GLY A 164 1.23 12.60 16.03
CA GLY A 164 1.72 12.57 17.41
C GLY A 164 2.64 11.39 17.68
N GLU A 165 3.24 10.85 16.64
CA GLU A 165 4.19 9.76 16.75
C GLU A 165 5.54 10.34 17.20
N LYS A 166 6.00 9.97 18.39
CA LYS A 166 7.34 10.35 18.86
C LYS A 166 8.40 9.83 17.89
N SER A 167 9.45 10.64 17.64
CA SER A 167 10.64 10.19 16.92
C SER A 167 11.11 8.86 17.52
N LEU A 168 11.31 7.86 16.65
CA LEU A 168 11.61 6.50 17.07
C LEU A 168 12.91 6.45 17.89
N ASP A 169 12.84 5.87 19.07
CA ASP A 169 14.03 5.47 19.85
C ASP A 169 14.86 4.45 19.03
N LYS A 170 16.13 4.21 19.44
CA LYS A 170 17.02 3.25 18.76
C LYS A 170 16.41 1.86 18.65
N ASP A 171 15.60 1.44 19.63
CA ASP A 171 14.88 0.17 19.61
C ASP A 171 13.75 0.17 18.58
N ASP A 172 13.06 1.29 18.41
CA ASP A 172 12.02 1.46 17.39
C ASP A 172 12.61 1.43 15.96
N LYS A 173 13.81 1.98 15.75
CA LYS A 173 14.52 1.89 14.46
C LYS A 173 14.86 0.44 14.10
N ARG A 174 15.41 -0.31 15.07
CA ARG A 174 15.71 -1.74 14.89
C ARG A 174 14.45 -2.54 14.61
N ASN A 175 13.39 -2.25 15.32
CA ASN A 175 12.10 -2.88 15.18
C ASN A 175 11.46 -2.57 13.81
N SER A 176 11.52 -1.34 13.36
CA SER A 176 11.04 -0.93 12.02
C SER A 176 11.84 -1.63 10.92
N TYR A 177 13.18 -1.68 11.04
CA TYR A 177 14.01 -2.43 10.11
C TYR A 177 13.64 -3.92 10.07
N LEU A 178 13.43 -4.54 11.22
CA LEU A 178 13.02 -5.95 11.31
C LEU A 178 11.67 -6.17 10.62
N PHE A 179 10.71 -5.29 10.84
CA PHE A 179 9.41 -5.41 10.19
C PHE A 179 9.51 -5.21 8.69
N ASN A 180 10.24 -4.22 8.21
CA ASN A 180 10.44 -3.98 6.78
C ASN A 180 11.07 -5.21 6.12
N SER A 181 12.14 -5.76 6.71
CA SER A 181 12.78 -6.98 6.21
C SER A 181 11.83 -8.19 6.20
N PHE A 182 10.97 -8.32 7.20
CA PHE A 182 9.92 -9.34 7.21
C PHE A 182 8.90 -9.12 6.10
N TYR A 183 8.44 -7.89 5.93
CA TYR A 183 7.42 -7.56 4.94
C TYR A 183 7.93 -7.78 3.51
N ASP A 184 9.17 -7.38 3.22
CA ASP A 184 9.82 -7.65 1.93
C ASP A 184 9.90 -9.17 1.66
N LEU A 185 10.39 -9.94 2.64
CA LEU A 185 10.41 -11.40 2.54
C LEU A 185 9.00 -11.99 2.34
N LEU A 186 7.98 -11.42 2.98
CA LEU A 186 6.61 -11.87 2.87
C LEU A 186 6.06 -11.62 1.46
N ILE A 187 6.23 -10.42 0.92
CA ILE A 187 5.76 -10.08 -0.43
C ILE A 187 6.46 -10.91 -1.50
N ASP A 188 7.75 -11.18 -1.34
CA ASP A 188 8.52 -11.97 -2.29
C ASP A 188 8.20 -13.48 -2.23
N ASN A 189 7.71 -13.97 -1.09
CA ASN A 189 7.61 -15.41 -0.85
C ASN A 189 6.21 -15.91 -0.42
N TYR A 190 5.19 -15.07 -0.30
CA TYR A 190 3.86 -15.46 0.19
C TYR A 190 3.23 -16.62 -0.59
N GLN A 191 3.57 -16.78 -1.87
CA GLN A 191 3.07 -17.86 -2.71
C GLN A 191 3.67 -19.23 -2.34
N GLN A 192 4.81 -19.27 -1.68
CA GLN A 192 5.54 -20.51 -1.39
C GLN A 192 5.67 -20.79 0.10
N GLN A 193 5.64 -19.74 0.93
CA GLN A 193 5.95 -19.80 2.34
C GLN A 193 4.82 -19.21 3.18
N HIS A 194 4.16 -20.08 3.96
CA HIS A 194 3.08 -19.69 4.86
C HIS A 194 3.46 -19.85 6.34
N GLU A 195 4.62 -20.44 6.60
CA GLU A 195 5.07 -20.82 7.95
C GLU A 195 5.89 -19.70 8.60
N ILE A 196 5.48 -19.26 9.80
CA ILE A 196 6.20 -18.24 10.58
C ILE A 196 7.66 -18.61 10.79
N GLY A 197 7.92 -19.91 11.00
CA GLY A 197 9.25 -20.44 11.27
C GLY A 197 10.24 -20.13 10.15
N TRP A 198 9.81 -20.21 8.90
CA TRP A 198 10.63 -19.91 7.75
C TRP A 198 11.08 -18.44 7.72
N TYR A 199 10.15 -17.50 7.97
CA TYR A 199 10.48 -16.06 8.03
C TYR A 199 11.40 -15.73 9.20
N ALA A 200 11.14 -16.33 10.38
CA ALA A 200 11.98 -16.14 11.54
C ALA A 200 13.42 -16.65 11.29
N GLU A 201 13.58 -17.82 10.66
CA GLU A 201 14.88 -18.38 10.29
C GLU A 201 15.64 -17.45 9.32
N LYS A 202 14.97 -16.93 8.28
CA LYS A 202 15.56 -15.99 7.32
C LYS A 202 16.06 -14.72 7.99
N LEU A 203 15.41 -14.29 9.07
CA LEU A 203 15.77 -13.12 9.85
C LEU A 203 16.70 -13.44 11.03
N CYS A 204 17.21 -14.68 11.11
CA CYS A 204 18.08 -15.18 12.19
C CYS A 204 17.45 -15.01 13.59
N LEU A 205 16.13 -15.25 13.71
CA LEU A 205 15.37 -15.12 14.94
C LEU A 205 14.64 -16.42 15.30
N THR A 206 14.31 -16.58 16.59
CA THR A 206 13.38 -17.64 16.99
C THR A 206 11.94 -17.25 16.62
N PRO A 207 11.06 -18.20 16.21
CA PRO A 207 9.67 -17.89 15.84
C PRO A 207 8.89 -17.15 16.95
N LYS A 208 9.14 -17.50 18.22
CA LYS A 208 8.50 -16.88 19.38
C LYS A 208 8.93 -15.42 19.54
N TYR A 209 10.23 -15.14 19.48
CA TYR A 209 10.76 -13.77 19.58
C TYR A 209 10.27 -12.93 18.41
N PHE A 210 10.40 -13.46 17.19
CA PHE A 210 9.94 -12.81 15.97
C PHE A 210 8.45 -12.41 16.04
N SER A 211 7.55 -13.35 16.37
CA SER A 211 6.11 -13.05 16.49
C SER A 211 5.80 -12.00 17.55
N ASN A 212 6.53 -12.02 18.69
CA ASN A 212 6.33 -11.04 19.74
C ASN A 212 6.75 -9.64 19.29
N VAL A 213 7.92 -9.51 18.64
CA VAL A 213 8.42 -8.21 18.17
C VAL A 213 7.50 -7.65 17.08
N ILE A 214 7.10 -8.47 16.09
CA ILE A 214 6.16 -8.02 15.06
C ILE A 214 4.84 -7.54 15.70
N ARG A 215 4.33 -8.24 16.70
CA ARG A 215 3.12 -7.83 17.40
C ARG A 215 3.30 -6.53 18.20
N GLN A 216 4.43 -6.33 18.82
CA GLN A 216 4.73 -5.08 19.54
C GLN A 216 4.76 -3.87 18.59
N ILE A 217 5.38 -4.04 17.41
CA ILE A 217 5.53 -2.97 16.42
C ILE A 217 4.20 -2.64 15.75
N THR A 218 3.43 -3.68 15.37
CA THR A 218 2.30 -3.52 14.43
C THR A 218 0.93 -3.72 15.07
N GLY A 219 0.89 -4.16 16.32
CA GLY A 219 -0.35 -4.61 16.96
C GLY A 219 -0.86 -5.98 16.48
N LYS A 220 -0.30 -6.53 15.39
CA LYS A 220 -0.70 -7.80 14.78
C LYS A 220 0.42 -8.83 14.84
N SER A 221 0.07 -10.10 14.99
CA SER A 221 1.07 -11.18 14.92
C SER A 221 1.59 -11.38 13.50
N ALA A 222 2.79 -11.98 13.36
CA ALA A 222 3.34 -12.34 12.06
C ALA A 222 2.40 -13.26 11.26
N ALA A 223 1.69 -14.18 11.93
CA ALA A 223 0.68 -15.04 11.29
C ALA A 223 -0.48 -14.21 10.70
N GLN A 224 -0.95 -13.21 11.40
CA GLN A 224 -2.00 -12.32 10.90
C GLN A 224 -1.53 -11.57 9.65
N TRP A 225 -0.29 -11.07 9.62
CA TRP A 225 0.29 -10.44 8.45
C TRP A 225 0.37 -11.38 7.25
N ILE A 226 0.86 -12.63 7.44
CA ILE A 226 0.92 -13.64 6.39
C ILE A 226 -0.50 -13.93 5.85
N ASN A 227 -1.47 -14.12 6.74
CA ASN A 227 -2.85 -14.39 6.36
C ASN A 227 -3.48 -13.21 5.60
N GLU A 228 -3.26 -11.97 6.03
CA GLU A 228 -3.78 -10.78 5.35
C GLU A 228 -3.25 -10.65 3.93
N VAL A 229 -1.93 -10.86 3.73
CA VAL A 229 -1.32 -10.84 2.40
C VAL A 229 -1.90 -11.96 1.52
N LEU A 230 -2.02 -13.18 2.05
CA LEU A 230 -2.62 -14.30 1.31
C LEU A 230 -4.08 -14.04 0.92
N VAL A 231 -4.89 -13.49 1.85
CA VAL A 231 -6.29 -13.13 1.57
C VAL A 231 -6.38 -12.04 0.52
N LEU A 232 -5.54 -11.02 0.62
CA LEU A 232 -5.51 -9.93 -0.35
C LEU A 232 -5.24 -10.44 -1.77
N HIS A 233 -4.19 -11.27 -1.91
CA HIS A 233 -3.85 -11.86 -3.20
C HIS A 233 -4.89 -12.89 -3.68
N ALA A 234 -5.52 -13.64 -2.77
CA ALA A 234 -6.62 -14.54 -3.10
C ALA A 234 -7.82 -13.76 -3.67
N LYS A 235 -8.24 -12.70 -3.01
CA LYS A 235 -9.31 -11.81 -3.49
C LYS A 235 -8.97 -11.24 -4.87
N ARG A 236 -7.73 -10.76 -5.04
CA ARG A 236 -7.22 -10.27 -6.32
C ARG A 236 -7.37 -11.32 -7.43
N LEU A 237 -6.84 -12.53 -7.23
CA LEU A 237 -6.91 -13.60 -8.23
C LEU A 237 -8.36 -14.02 -8.52
N LEU A 238 -9.20 -14.12 -7.50
CA LEU A 238 -10.63 -14.43 -7.64
C LEU A 238 -11.36 -13.38 -8.50
N TYR A 239 -10.96 -12.13 -8.40
CA TYR A 239 -11.54 -11.03 -9.16
C TYR A 239 -10.97 -10.95 -10.58
N THR A 240 -9.64 -10.91 -10.74
CA THR A 240 -8.97 -10.59 -12.01
C THR A 240 -8.77 -11.80 -12.93
N ARG A 241 -8.63 -13.00 -12.36
CA ARG A 241 -8.32 -14.22 -13.11
C ARG A 241 -9.56 -15.11 -13.26
N ARG A 242 -10.55 -14.60 -14.01
CA ARG A 242 -11.78 -15.35 -14.33
C ARG A 242 -11.52 -16.62 -15.16
N ASP A 243 -10.39 -16.66 -15.87
CA ASP A 243 -9.87 -17.80 -16.62
C ASP A 243 -9.42 -18.96 -15.71
N MET A 244 -9.04 -18.69 -14.46
CA MET A 244 -8.60 -19.71 -13.51
C MET A 244 -9.75 -20.28 -12.69
N ASN A 245 -9.76 -21.59 -12.48
CA ASN A 245 -10.65 -22.21 -11.50
C ASN A 245 -10.11 -22.07 -10.07
N ILE A 246 -10.94 -22.39 -9.06
CA ILE A 246 -10.56 -22.21 -7.63
C ILE A 246 -9.34 -23.07 -7.25
N GLN A 247 -9.20 -24.24 -7.85
CA GLN A 247 -8.06 -25.12 -7.60
C GLN A 247 -6.76 -24.52 -8.16
N GLN A 248 -6.81 -23.92 -9.33
CA GLN A 248 -5.63 -23.25 -9.92
C GLN A 248 -5.20 -22.05 -9.07
N ILE A 249 -6.16 -21.26 -8.56
CA ILE A 249 -5.88 -20.17 -7.63
C ILE A 249 -5.25 -20.69 -6.33
N ALA A 250 -5.76 -21.81 -5.80
CA ALA A 250 -5.18 -22.42 -4.60
C ALA A 250 -3.70 -22.80 -4.82
N TYR A 251 -3.36 -23.37 -5.98
CA TYR A 251 -1.99 -23.71 -6.32
C TYR A 251 -1.10 -22.47 -6.55
N GLU A 252 -1.62 -21.45 -7.22
CA GLU A 252 -0.92 -20.17 -7.42
C GLU A 252 -0.55 -19.50 -6.09
N LEU A 253 -1.39 -19.69 -5.07
CA LEU A 253 -1.15 -19.18 -3.72
C LEU A 253 -0.39 -20.17 -2.81
N GLY A 254 0.16 -21.27 -3.35
CA GLY A 254 0.98 -22.21 -2.61
C GLY A 254 0.22 -23.18 -1.69
N PHE A 255 -1.11 -23.25 -1.80
CA PHE A 255 -1.86 -24.24 -1.02
C PHE A 255 -1.72 -25.65 -1.59
N LYS A 256 -1.50 -26.65 -0.72
CA LYS A 256 -1.38 -28.05 -1.11
C LYS A 256 -2.64 -28.67 -1.72
N GLY A 257 -3.73 -27.89 -1.80
CA GLY A 257 -4.98 -28.33 -2.41
C GLY A 257 -6.16 -27.41 -2.14
N ASN A 258 -7.18 -27.55 -2.96
CA ASN A 258 -8.41 -26.74 -2.91
C ASN A 258 -9.12 -26.77 -1.53
N PRO A 259 -9.24 -27.90 -0.81
CA PRO A 259 -9.91 -27.91 0.50
C PRO A 259 -9.21 -27.00 1.53
N ASN A 260 -7.87 -27.00 1.56
CA ASN A 260 -7.11 -26.17 2.48
C ASN A 260 -7.28 -24.68 2.18
N PHE A 261 -7.23 -24.31 0.91
CA PHE A 261 -7.48 -22.94 0.47
C PHE A 261 -8.92 -22.51 0.79
N CYS A 262 -9.93 -23.32 0.45
CA CYS A 262 -11.33 -22.99 0.71
C CYS A 262 -11.61 -22.78 2.20
N ARG A 263 -11.04 -23.62 3.07
CA ARG A 263 -11.15 -23.46 4.52
C ARG A 263 -10.48 -22.17 4.97
N PHE A 264 -9.21 -21.99 4.62
CA PHE A 264 -8.44 -20.79 4.96
C PHE A 264 -9.20 -19.52 4.56
N PHE A 265 -9.62 -19.43 3.29
CA PHE A 265 -10.30 -18.24 2.77
C PHE A 265 -11.62 -17.97 3.50
N LYS A 266 -12.41 -19.04 3.77
CA LYS A 266 -13.66 -18.90 4.53
C LYS A 266 -13.42 -18.46 5.97
N ASP A 267 -12.41 -19.01 6.65
CA ASP A 267 -12.06 -18.65 8.02
C ASP A 267 -11.61 -17.19 8.13
N GLN A 268 -10.94 -16.66 7.10
CA GLN A 268 -10.46 -15.28 7.07
C GLN A 268 -11.50 -14.27 6.57
N THR A 269 -12.44 -14.66 5.70
CA THR A 269 -13.34 -13.72 5.02
C THR A 269 -14.83 -13.95 5.31
N GLY A 270 -15.18 -15.06 5.95
CA GLY A 270 -16.56 -15.49 6.17
C GLY A 270 -17.24 -16.14 4.95
N LEU A 271 -16.67 -16.02 3.74
CA LEU A 271 -17.25 -16.51 2.49
C LEU A 271 -16.37 -17.59 1.85
N ARG A 272 -16.97 -18.53 1.14
CA ARG A 272 -16.21 -19.44 0.28
C ARG A 272 -15.65 -18.71 -0.94
N PRO A 273 -14.48 -19.11 -1.49
CA PRO A 273 -13.92 -18.47 -2.69
C PRO A 273 -14.89 -18.41 -3.88
N SER A 274 -15.71 -19.44 -4.08
CA SER A 274 -16.71 -19.49 -5.14
C SER A 274 -17.88 -18.53 -4.92
N GLU A 275 -18.31 -18.36 -3.68
CA GLU A 275 -19.34 -17.40 -3.29
C GLU A 275 -18.82 -15.97 -3.47
N TYR A 276 -17.60 -15.74 -2.97
CA TYR A 276 -16.92 -14.47 -3.13
C TYR A 276 -16.80 -14.05 -4.59
N ARG A 277 -16.37 -14.98 -5.50
CA ARG A 277 -16.27 -14.73 -6.94
C ARG A 277 -17.61 -14.40 -7.61
N LYS A 278 -18.72 -14.97 -7.14
CA LYS A 278 -20.06 -14.71 -7.69
C LYS A 278 -20.62 -13.36 -7.29
N ASN A 279 -20.23 -12.85 -6.12
CA ASN A 279 -20.71 -11.60 -5.56
C ASN A 279 -19.94 -10.36 -6.12
N GLN A 280 -18.98 -10.61 -7.01
CA GLN A 280 -18.15 -9.63 -7.71
C GLN A 280 -18.56 -9.57 -9.20
#